data_734c939125d21d2df3454e8da140a8a4
#
_entry.id   734c939125d21d2df3454e8da140a8a4
#
_cell.length_a   1.000
_cell.length_b   1.000
_cell.length_c   1.000
_cell.angle_alpha   90.00
_cell.angle_beta   90.00
_cell.angle_gamma   90.00
#
_symmetry.space_group_name_H-M   'P 1'
#
loop_
_entity.id
_entity.type
_entity.pdbx_description
1 polymer ?
#
loop_
_entity_poly.entity_id
_entity_poly.type
_entity_poly.pdbx_seq_one_letter_code
_entity_poly.pdbx_strand_id
1 'polypeptide(L)'
;MKNALAVGIAAFLLMTGASMKAQVHFDDFFTAKTLRIDYLLGGNNIEENVFLYQMKQEPNYGGPRLHLIDGDSTGTYRYAVYDSASGSLIFSKGFCTLYQEWRGTPEAKKVRKAYPMSATLPFPKHTILFTIDLSEYSTGKFQRIFSTYINPDDYFILKEPVTPYKTRKLVDNGDPATKVDIVFIAEGYTRDEMKKFRKDADRMAAYMLSIQPYSEYKDRFNFYAVESPSVSSGVEVPGSGTYVNTSVNSSFYTFDMDRYLTTPDTWDMYDIAANAPYDAIVVLDNSTRYGGGGFYNHYCQSTVDNKLSEIVLVHEFGHSFGGLADEYYTSEVTYSDFYNLRVEPWEPNITTNVDFGRKWQNMIPHGTPVPTPREPQYREVVGMFEGGGYVGKGVYSPMMDCRMKSNEAKGYCPVCREALIKRIQYLSE
;
A
#
# COMPACT_ATOMS: atom_id res chain seq x y z
N MET A 1 -4.48 82.53 -3.04
CA MET A 1 -3.47 81.59 -2.56
C MET A 1 -4.22 80.31 -2.12
N LYS A 2 -4.24 79.31 -2.99
CA LYS A 2 -4.91 78.05 -2.74
C LYS A 2 -3.84 77.01 -2.75
N ASN A 3 -3.58 76.37 -1.57
CA ASN A 3 -2.67 75.25 -1.42
C ASN A 3 -3.45 73.93 -1.78
N ALA A 4 -2.97 73.24 -2.81
CA ALA A 4 -3.46 71.96 -3.16
C ALA A 4 -2.56 70.91 -2.47
N LEU A 5 -3.16 70.06 -1.60
CA LEU A 5 -2.51 68.97 -0.93
C LEU A 5 -2.60 67.72 -1.85
N ALA A 6 -1.48 67.24 -2.35
CA ALA A 6 -1.41 66.00 -3.10
C ALA A 6 -1.31 64.80 -2.11
N VAL A 7 -2.34 63.96 -2.10
CA VAL A 7 -2.33 62.67 -1.37
C VAL A 7 -1.77 61.60 -2.30
N GLY A 8 -0.55 61.14 -2.00
CA GLY A 8 0.04 60.01 -2.69
C GLY A 8 -0.52 58.70 -2.14
N ILE A 9 -1.22 57.91 -2.97
CA ILE A 9 -1.65 56.57 -2.67
C ILE A 9 -0.48 55.61 -2.99
N ALA A 10 0.18 55.09 -1.95
CA ALA A 10 1.13 54.01 -2.09
C ALA A 10 0.37 52.68 -2.23
N ALA A 11 0.35 52.11 -3.44
CA ALA A 11 -0.16 50.78 -3.68
C ALA A 11 0.82 49.74 -3.14
N PHE A 12 0.48 49.08 -2.04
CA PHE A 12 1.17 47.93 -1.54
C PHE A 12 0.80 46.71 -2.40
N LEU A 13 1.67 46.32 -3.32
CA LEU A 13 1.57 45.02 -4.00
C LEU A 13 1.91 43.92 -2.99
N LEU A 14 0.89 43.25 -2.47
CA LEU A 14 1.01 41.97 -1.79
C LEU A 14 1.41 40.92 -2.83
N MET A 15 2.71 40.66 -2.98
CA MET A 15 3.18 39.46 -3.66
C MET A 15 2.87 38.26 -2.74
N THR A 16 1.77 37.57 -3.03
CA THR A 16 1.55 36.21 -2.52
C THR A 16 2.57 35.30 -3.19
N GLY A 17 3.71 35.16 -2.54
CA GLY A 17 4.72 34.16 -2.92
C GLY A 17 4.13 32.78 -2.68
N ALA A 18 3.56 32.17 -3.72
CA ALA A 18 3.40 30.72 -3.74
C ALA A 18 4.80 30.14 -3.62
N SER A 19 5.14 29.62 -2.45
CA SER A 19 6.37 28.87 -2.24
C SER A 19 6.28 27.63 -3.14
N MET A 20 6.85 27.69 -4.32
CA MET A 20 7.12 26.51 -5.13
C MET A 20 8.05 25.63 -4.27
N LYS A 21 7.54 24.53 -3.71
CA LYS A 21 8.40 23.51 -3.13
C LYS A 21 9.38 23.10 -4.23
N ALA A 22 10.67 23.32 -4.00
CA ALA A 22 11.70 22.89 -4.94
C ALA A 22 11.55 21.39 -5.14
N GLN A 23 11.50 20.94 -6.39
CA GLN A 23 11.44 19.54 -6.74
C GLN A 23 12.75 18.89 -6.23
N VAL A 24 12.61 17.78 -5.49
CA VAL A 24 13.75 17.01 -5.03
C VAL A 24 14.35 16.26 -6.22
N HIS A 25 15.62 16.50 -6.52
CA HIS A 25 16.33 15.76 -7.56
C HIS A 25 16.94 14.49 -6.96
N PHE A 26 16.56 13.33 -7.48
CA PHE A 26 16.99 12.03 -6.99
C PHE A 26 18.52 11.91 -6.85
N ASP A 27 19.25 12.31 -7.89
CA ASP A 27 20.69 12.15 -7.96
C ASP A 27 21.48 13.06 -6.98
N ASP A 28 20.85 14.08 -6.41
CA ASP A 28 21.49 14.92 -5.38
C ASP A 28 21.57 14.18 -4.03
N PHE A 29 20.60 13.33 -3.72
CA PHE A 29 20.45 12.72 -2.40
C PHE A 29 20.60 11.20 -2.38
N PHE A 30 20.35 10.51 -3.50
CA PHE A 30 20.19 9.07 -3.51
C PHE A 30 21.01 8.36 -4.59
N THR A 31 21.17 7.05 -4.42
CA THR A 31 21.70 6.11 -5.42
C THR A 31 20.61 5.14 -5.87
N ALA A 32 20.84 4.41 -6.96
CA ALA A 32 19.90 3.42 -7.51
C ALA A 32 19.82 2.10 -6.70
N LYS A 33 20.29 2.10 -5.44
CA LYS A 33 20.15 1.01 -4.48
C LYS A 33 19.04 1.31 -3.50
N THR A 34 18.57 0.29 -2.77
CA THR A 34 17.59 0.46 -1.70
C THR A 34 18.28 0.42 -0.32
N LEU A 35 17.91 1.33 0.56
CA LEU A 35 18.07 1.17 1.99
C LEU A 35 16.77 0.57 2.54
N ARG A 36 16.87 -0.65 3.06
CA ARG A 36 15.81 -1.31 3.83
C ARG A 36 16.08 -1.16 5.32
N ILE A 37 15.08 -0.72 6.05
CA ILE A 37 15.11 -0.55 7.50
C ILE A 37 14.08 -1.50 8.09
N ASP A 38 14.55 -2.56 8.73
CA ASP A 38 13.71 -3.54 9.41
C ASP A 38 13.51 -3.12 10.86
N TYR A 39 12.26 -3.15 11.32
CA TYR A 39 11.87 -2.74 12.66
C TYR A 39 10.65 -3.53 13.13
N LEU A 40 10.35 -3.44 14.42
CA LEU A 40 9.12 -3.96 15.01
C LEU A 40 8.20 -2.80 15.36
N LEU A 41 6.92 -2.92 14.99
CA LEU A 41 5.83 -2.18 15.61
C LEU A 41 5.28 -3.02 16.74
N GLY A 42 5.27 -2.49 17.96
CA GLY A 42 4.86 -3.27 19.12
C GLY A 42 4.11 -2.46 20.17
N GLY A 43 3.21 -3.12 20.88
CA GLY A 43 2.38 -2.51 21.91
C GLY A 43 1.02 -3.20 22.07
N ASN A 44 -0.03 -2.42 22.25
CA ASN A 44 -1.40 -2.88 22.41
C ASN A 44 -2.40 -1.90 21.74
N ASN A 45 -3.67 -1.95 22.11
CA ASN A 45 -4.67 -1.02 21.56
C ASN A 45 -4.46 0.46 21.93
N ILE A 46 -3.64 0.77 22.94
CA ILE A 46 -3.38 2.14 23.43
C ILE A 46 -1.94 2.57 23.13
N GLU A 47 -0.97 1.73 23.53
CA GLU A 47 0.44 2.01 23.42
C GLU A 47 1.01 1.49 22.10
N GLU A 48 1.92 2.25 21.51
CA GLU A 48 2.64 1.88 20.30
C GLU A 48 4.09 2.33 20.39
N ASN A 49 4.99 1.44 20.00
CA ASN A 49 6.42 1.65 20.02
C ASN A 49 7.06 1.10 18.74
N VAL A 50 8.12 1.75 18.30
CA VAL A 50 8.96 1.32 17.18
C VAL A 50 10.30 0.85 17.73
N PHE A 51 10.72 -0.35 17.35
CA PHE A 51 12.00 -0.92 17.73
C PHE A 51 12.81 -1.20 16.47
N LEU A 52 13.87 -0.42 16.23
CA LEU A 52 14.80 -0.66 15.13
C LEU A 52 15.46 -2.03 15.34
N TYR A 53 15.47 -2.85 14.27
CA TYR A 53 16.08 -4.18 14.33
C TYR A 53 17.39 -4.25 13.53
N GLN A 54 17.35 -3.93 12.24
CA GLN A 54 18.53 -3.91 11.36
C GLN A 54 18.33 -2.99 10.16
N MET A 55 19.41 -2.71 9.47
CA MET A 55 19.39 -2.00 8.19
C MET A 55 20.14 -2.82 7.14
N LYS A 56 19.62 -2.86 5.92
CA LYS A 56 20.23 -3.60 4.79
C LYS A 56 20.34 -2.70 3.55
N GLN A 57 21.39 -2.88 2.78
CA GLN A 57 21.49 -2.35 1.42
C GLN A 57 21.04 -3.41 0.43
N GLU A 58 19.97 -3.16 -0.32
CA GLU A 58 19.54 -4.01 -1.42
C GLU A 58 20.09 -3.52 -2.78
N PRO A 59 20.26 -4.42 -3.77
CA PRO A 59 20.98 -4.07 -5.00
C PRO A 59 20.26 -3.09 -5.92
N ASN A 60 18.91 -3.08 -5.90
CA ASN A 60 18.08 -2.32 -6.82
C ASN A 60 17.08 -1.45 -6.09
N TYR A 61 16.85 -0.25 -6.61
CA TYR A 61 15.70 0.59 -6.24
C TYR A 61 14.72 0.59 -7.41
N GLY A 62 13.54 0.01 -7.24
CA GLY A 62 12.48 -0.06 -8.24
C GLY A 62 11.57 1.17 -8.27
N GLY A 63 11.55 1.97 -7.19
CA GLY A 63 10.61 3.09 -7.04
C GLY A 63 10.88 4.29 -7.95
N PRO A 64 9.94 5.26 -7.99
CA PRO A 64 10.03 6.43 -8.86
C PRO A 64 11.21 7.34 -8.47
N ARG A 65 11.80 8.00 -9.46
CA ARG A 65 12.88 8.98 -9.22
C ARG A 65 12.41 10.43 -9.31
N LEU A 66 11.24 10.68 -9.90
CA LEU A 66 10.66 12.02 -10.02
C LEU A 66 9.71 12.34 -8.87
N HIS A 67 8.99 11.37 -8.36
CA HIS A 67 7.96 11.53 -7.33
C HIS A 67 8.46 10.92 -6.01
N LEU A 68 9.38 11.64 -5.32
CA LEU A 68 10.01 11.15 -4.09
C LEU A 68 9.21 11.45 -2.82
N ILE A 69 8.27 12.38 -2.88
CA ILE A 69 7.46 12.81 -1.74
C ILE A 69 6.00 12.46 -2.01
N ASP A 70 5.43 11.61 -1.17
CA ASP A 70 4.01 11.32 -1.17
C ASP A 70 3.23 12.59 -0.77
N GLY A 71 2.50 13.16 -1.74
CA GLY A 71 1.80 14.44 -1.58
C GLY A 71 0.46 14.34 -0.88
N ASP A 72 -0.17 13.16 -0.88
CA ASP A 72 -1.58 13.01 -0.52
C ASP A 72 -1.80 12.56 0.92
N SER A 73 -0.74 12.39 1.72
CA SER A 73 -0.83 11.91 3.13
C SER A 73 -1.63 10.62 3.25
N THR A 74 -1.37 9.65 2.36
CA THR A 74 -2.05 8.36 2.28
C THR A 74 -1.50 7.35 3.30
N GLY A 75 -2.33 6.39 3.71
CA GLY A 75 -1.98 5.35 4.68
C GLY A 75 -2.22 5.74 6.14
N THR A 76 -2.20 4.73 7.00
CA THR A 76 -2.29 4.91 8.47
C THR A 76 -0.96 5.28 9.09
N TYR A 77 0.14 4.94 8.42
CA TYR A 77 1.50 5.34 8.76
C TYR A 77 2.15 6.05 7.59
N ARG A 78 3.21 6.81 7.90
CA ARG A 78 4.10 7.39 6.91
C ARG A 78 5.53 7.33 7.45
N TYR A 79 6.49 6.91 6.63
CA TYR A 79 7.87 7.26 6.91
C TYR A 79 8.30 8.43 6.02
N ALA A 80 9.14 9.28 6.62
CA ALA A 80 9.67 10.46 5.97
C ALA A 80 11.17 10.57 6.23
N VAL A 81 11.87 11.08 5.22
CA VAL A 81 13.33 11.19 5.19
C VAL A 81 13.70 12.65 4.96
N TYR A 82 14.51 13.17 5.86
CA TYR A 82 15.01 14.52 5.77
C TYR A 82 16.51 14.50 5.56
N ASP A 83 17.02 15.35 4.68
CA ASP A 83 18.46 15.62 4.62
C ASP A 83 18.93 16.26 5.93
N SER A 84 19.92 15.67 6.58
CA SER A 84 20.34 16.13 7.92
C SER A 84 21.03 17.49 7.91
N ALA A 85 21.60 17.89 6.77
CA ALA A 85 22.32 19.16 6.64
C ALA A 85 21.37 20.34 6.42
N SER A 86 20.35 20.18 5.58
CA SER A 86 19.39 21.24 5.24
C SER A 86 18.08 21.18 6.04
N GLY A 87 17.76 20.02 6.64
CA GLY A 87 16.47 19.75 7.26
C GLY A 87 15.32 19.59 6.26
N SER A 88 15.60 19.57 4.97
CA SER A 88 14.60 19.45 3.91
C SER A 88 14.03 18.04 3.81
N LEU A 89 12.71 17.91 3.64
CA LEU A 89 12.07 16.62 3.31
C LEU A 89 12.49 16.23 1.90
N ILE A 90 13.10 15.04 1.76
CA ILE A 90 13.64 14.53 0.49
C ILE A 90 12.97 13.23 0.01
N PHE A 91 12.28 12.52 0.92
CA PHE A 91 11.50 11.34 0.58
C PHE A 91 10.38 11.12 1.59
N SER A 92 9.21 10.63 1.14
CA SER A 92 8.17 10.13 2.04
C SER A 92 7.32 9.08 1.35
N LYS A 93 6.78 8.13 2.14
CA LYS A 93 5.87 7.08 1.66
C LYS A 93 4.87 6.72 2.75
N GLY A 94 3.59 6.80 2.44
CA GLY A 94 2.52 6.31 3.30
C GLY A 94 2.35 4.80 3.17
N PHE A 95 1.90 4.12 4.22
CA PHE A 95 1.68 2.67 4.22
C PHE A 95 0.67 2.24 5.29
N CYS A 96 0.20 0.98 5.20
CA CYS A 96 -0.64 0.32 6.20
C CYS A 96 0.00 -0.97 6.69
N THR A 97 -0.48 -1.49 7.83
CA THR A 97 0.13 -2.63 8.50
C THR A 97 -0.92 -3.57 9.10
N LEU A 98 -0.61 -4.85 9.17
CA LEU A 98 -1.40 -5.82 9.94
C LEU A 98 -1.45 -5.46 11.43
N TYR A 99 -0.38 -4.85 11.97
CA TYR A 99 -0.35 -4.39 13.36
C TYR A 99 -1.45 -3.38 13.66
N GLN A 100 -1.72 -2.43 12.75
CA GLN A 100 -2.79 -1.44 12.94
C GLN A 100 -4.18 -2.10 13.00
N GLU A 101 -4.42 -3.09 12.15
CA GLU A 101 -5.68 -3.85 12.18
C GLU A 101 -5.82 -4.64 13.49
N TRP A 102 -4.73 -5.33 13.90
CA TRP A 102 -4.70 -6.05 15.17
C TRP A 102 -5.04 -5.17 16.37
N ARG A 103 -4.58 -3.91 16.39
CA ARG A 103 -4.88 -2.97 17.47
C ARG A 103 -6.38 -2.73 17.67
N GLY A 104 -7.20 -2.90 16.61
CA GLY A 104 -8.66 -2.85 16.67
C GLY A 104 -9.33 -4.09 17.29
N THR A 105 -8.59 -5.20 17.47
CA THR A 105 -9.16 -6.46 17.94
C THR A 105 -9.37 -6.49 19.45
N PRO A 106 -10.27 -7.36 19.96
CA PRO A 106 -10.41 -7.60 21.40
C PRO A 106 -9.14 -8.16 22.06
N GLU A 107 -8.28 -8.86 21.31
CA GLU A 107 -7.01 -9.39 21.80
C GLU A 107 -6.05 -8.28 22.19
N ALA A 108 -5.96 -7.21 21.39
CA ALA A 108 -5.06 -6.08 21.64
C ALA A 108 -5.38 -5.34 22.97
N LYS A 109 -6.60 -5.48 23.50
CA LYS A 109 -6.98 -4.95 24.81
C LYS A 109 -6.44 -5.76 25.98
N LYS A 110 -5.94 -6.98 25.72
CA LYS A 110 -5.54 -7.94 26.76
C LYS A 110 -4.06 -8.25 26.78
N VAL A 111 -3.41 -8.20 25.59
CA VAL A 111 -2.00 -8.59 25.42
C VAL A 111 -1.24 -7.52 24.66
N ARG A 112 0.09 -7.61 24.73
CA ARG A 112 1.01 -6.83 23.88
C ARG A 112 1.63 -7.76 22.86
N LYS A 113 1.69 -7.31 21.60
CA LYS A 113 2.37 -8.01 20.49
C LYS A 113 3.28 -7.08 19.74
N ALA A 114 4.22 -7.64 19.00
CA ALA A 114 5.07 -6.95 18.06
C ALA A 114 4.98 -7.62 16.69
N TYR A 115 5.02 -6.80 15.65
CA TYR A 115 4.92 -7.22 14.25
C TYR A 115 6.14 -6.74 13.49
N PRO A 116 6.82 -7.63 12.72
CA PRO A 116 7.94 -7.23 11.88
C PRO A 116 7.46 -6.35 10.72
N MET A 117 8.20 -5.30 10.48
CA MET A 117 7.94 -4.32 9.43
C MET A 117 9.23 -3.96 8.71
N SER A 118 9.11 -3.48 7.47
CA SER A 118 10.23 -2.93 6.71
C SER A 118 9.82 -1.62 6.04
N ALA A 119 10.71 -0.63 6.14
CA ALA A 119 10.63 0.57 5.31
C ALA A 119 11.69 0.48 4.21
N THR A 120 11.30 0.75 2.98
CA THR A 120 12.19 0.75 1.81
C THR A 120 12.24 2.14 1.19
N LEU A 121 13.44 2.66 1.02
CA LEU A 121 13.70 3.96 0.42
C LEU A 121 14.96 3.91 -0.45
N PRO A 122 15.16 4.85 -1.39
CA PRO A 122 16.41 4.87 -2.15
C PRO A 122 17.60 5.09 -1.20
N PHE A 123 18.73 4.44 -1.48
CA PHE A 123 19.90 4.47 -0.60
C PHE A 123 20.52 5.87 -0.58
N PRO A 124 20.61 6.52 0.60
CA PRO A 124 21.06 7.91 0.69
C PRO A 124 22.57 8.04 0.45
N LYS A 125 23.00 9.20 -0.08
CA LYS A 125 24.42 9.58 -0.26
C LYS A 125 25.01 10.25 0.97
N HIS A 126 24.17 10.82 1.81
CA HIS A 126 24.54 11.58 3.00
C HIS A 126 23.71 11.16 4.20
N THR A 127 24.12 11.59 5.39
CA THR A 127 23.34 11.35 6.62
C THR A 127 21.92 11.92 6.49
N ILE A 128 20.95 11.11 6.85
CA ILE A 128 19.52 11.45 6.82
C ILE A 128 18.93 11.37 8.23
N LEU A 129 17.84 12.10 8.45
CA LEU A 129 16.92 11.86 9.55
C LEU A 129 15.75 11.03 9.01
N PHE A 130 15.64 9.79 9.43
CA PHE A 130 14.52 8.90 9.16
C PHE A 130 13.47 9.02 10.26
N THR A 131 12.19 9.07 9.90
CA THR A 131 11.08 9.20 10.86
C THR A 131 9.94 8.28 10.48
N ILE A 132 9.16 7.83 11.49
CA ILE A 132 7.88 7.17 11.30
C ILE A 132 6.82 8.03 11.98
N ASP A 133 5.77 8.35 11.24
CA ASP A 133 4.63 9.11 11.70
C ASP A 133 3.37 8.21 11.65
N LEU A 134 2.49 8.31 12.64
CA LEU A 134 1.19 7.63 12.74
C LEU A 134 0.07 8.65 12.52
N SER A 135 -0.92 8.30 11.72
CA SER A 135 -2.15 9.08 11.57
C SER A 135 -3.01 8.94 12.83
N GLU A 136 -3.24 10.03 13.54
CA GLU A 136 -4.04 10.06 14.75
C GLU A 136 -5.52 9.81 14.42
N TYR A 137 -6.13 8.81 15.06
CA TYR A 137 -7.52 8.41 14.83
C TYR A 137 -8.54 9.55 15.02
N SER A 138 -8.27 10.47 15.94
CA SER A 138 -9.19 11.58 16.28
C SER A 138 -9.18 12.72 15.28
N THR A 139 -8.09 12.91 14.56
CA THR A 139 -7.85 14.08 13.69
C THR A 139 -7.46 13.75 12.25
N GLY A 140 -7.01 12.54 11.98
CA GLY A 140 -6.41 12.13 10.71
C GLY A 140 -5.05 12.79 10.42
N LYS A 141 -4.43 13.46 11.40
CA LYS A 141 -3.13 14.13 11.24
C LYS A 141 -2.00 13.22 11.64
N PHE A 142 -0.91 13.27 10.89
CA PHE A 142 0.29 12.53 11.23
C PHE A 142 1.02 13.11 12.44
N GLN A 143 1.34 12.23 13.39
CA GLN A 143 2.19 12.53 14.55
C GLN A 143 3.40 11.62 14.55
N ARG A 144 4.57 12.19 14.85
CA ARG A 144 5.83 11.45 14.89
C ARG A 144 5.88 10.52 16.09
N ILE A 145 6.09 9.23 15.81
CA ILE A 145 6.24 8.19 16.83
C ILE A 145 7.68 7.66 16.93
N PHE A 146 8.51 7.89 15.89
CA PHE A 146 9.91 7.45 15.87
C PHE A 146 10.78 8.37 15.03
N SER A 147 12.06 8.53 15.42
CA SER A 147 13.07 9.19 14.60
C SER A 147 14.47 8.69 14.93
N THR A 148 15.32 8.57 13.90
CA THR A 148 16.74 8.23 14.05
C THR A 148 17.56 8.84 12.92
N TYR A 149 18.81 9.19 13.20
CA TYR A 149 19.79 9.55 12.17
C TYR A 149 20.42 8.29 11.59
N ILE A 150 20.58 8.25 10.27
CA ILE A 150 21.22 7.15 9.55
C ILE A 150 22.36 7.72 8.71
N ASN A 151 23.59 7.28 9.00
CA ASN A 151 24.76 7.56 8.19
C ASN A 151 24.92 6.42 7.17
N PRO A 152 24.94 6.66 5.85
CA PRO A 152 25.09 5.62 4.82
C PRO A 152 26.43 4.85 4.90
N ASP A 153 27.43 5.43 5.57
CA ASP A 153 28.75 4.81 5.79
C ASP A 153 28.81 3.95 7.06
N ASP A 154 27.69 3.86 7.79
CA ASP A 154 27.62 3.03 9.00
C ASP A 154 27.87 1.56 8.64
N TYR A 155 28.84 0.93 9.31
CA TYR A 155 29.19 -0.49 9.10
C TYR A 155 28.10 -1.46 9.60
N PHE A 156 27.13 -1.00 10.39
CA PHE A 156 25.95 -1.78 10.78
C PHE A 156 24.88 -1.85 9.69
N ILE A 157 24.99 -1.09 8.60
CA ILE A 157 24.18 -1.32 7.41
C ILE A 157 24.74 -2.56 6.70
N LEU A 158 23.97 -3.66 6.74
CA LEU A 158 24.36 -4.93 6.14
C LEU A 158 24.44 -4.78 4.62
N LYS A 159 25.60 -5.10 4.06
CA LYS A 159 25.89 -5.05 2.61
C LYS A 159 26.12 -6.44 2.05
N GLU A 160 25.57 -7.44 2.69
CA GLU A 160 25.64 -8.83 2.28
C GLU A 160 24.95 -9.02 0.92
N PRO A 161 25.46 -9.91 0.07
CA PRO A 161 24.75 -10.31 -1.13
C PRO A 161 23.38 -10.89 -0.78
N VAL A 162 22.37 -10.50 -1.53
CA VAL A 162 21.02 -11.08 -1.42
C VAL A 162 21.13 -12.61 -1.67
N THR A 163 20.44 -13.42 -0.89
CA THR A 163 20.33 -14.85 -1.16
C THR A 163 19.78 -15.07 -2.57
N PRO A 164 20.53 -15.69 -3.48
CA PRO A 164 20.15 -15.72 -4.88
C PRO A 164 19.04 -16.75 -5.10
N TYR A 165 17.91 -16.24 -5.59
CA TYR A 165 16.83 -17.07 -6.14
C TYR A 165 16.76 -16.90 -7.64
N LYS A 166 16.37 -17.97 -8.35
CA LYS A 166 16.12 -17.87 -9.77
C LYS A 166 14.95 -16.92 -10.03
N THR A 167 15.21 -15.85 -10.76
CA THR A 167 14.22 -14.82 -11.07
C THR A 167 13.95 -14.81 -12.57
N ARG A 168 12.67 -14.77 -12.95
CA ARG A 168 12.21 -14.72 -14.32
C ARG A 168 11.42 -13.43 -14.55
N LYS A 169 11.72 -12.70 -15.61
CA LYS A 169 10.87 -11.63 -16.10
C LYS A 169 9.66 -12.24 -16.83
N LEU A 170 8.44 -11.94 -16.39
CA LEU A 170 7.20 -12.34 -17.05
C LEU A 170 6.77 -11.32 -18.08
N VAL A 171 6.95 -10.04 -17.75
CA VAL A 171 6.70 -8.88 -18.60
C VAL A 171 7.87 -7.91 -18.41
N ASP A 172 8.45 -7.45 -19.50
CA ASP A 172 9.60 -6.54 -19.51
C ASP A 172 9.31 -5.39 -20.48
N ASN A 173 8.90 -4.25 -19.95
CA ASN A 173 8.58 -3.04 -20.72
C ASN A 173 9.63 -1.94 -20.56
N GLY A 174 10.76 -2.22 -19.90
CA GLY A 174 11.91 -1.31 -19.84
C GLY A 174 12.43 -0.99 -18.44
N ASP A 175 13.01 0.19 -18.30
CA ASP A 175 13.74 0.61 -17.10
C ASP A 175 12.83 0.67 -15.86
N PRO A 176 13.16 -0.05 -14.77
CA PRO A 176 12.44 0.02 -13.50
C PRO A 176 12.19 1.43 -12.97
N ALA A 177 13.10 2.38 -13.23
CA ALA A 177 12.93 3.77 -12.80
C ALA A 177 11.73 4.49 -13.42
N THR A 178 11.12 3.92 -14.48
CA THR A 178 9.99 4.50 -15.24
C THR A 178 8.85 3.50 -15.46
N LYS A 179 8.85 2.42 -14.74
CA LYS A 179 7.83 1.37 -14.78
C LYS A 179 7.34 1.04 -13.38
N VAL A 180 6.19 0.44 -13.30
CA VAL A 180 5.70 -0.20 -12.07
C VAL A 180 6.26 -1.62 -12.04
N ASP A 181 7.11 -1.90 -11.09
CA ASP A 181 7.75 -3.20 -10.94
C ASP A 181 6.99 -4.06 -9.92
N ILE A 182 6.39 -5.15 -10.40
CA ILE A 182 5.65 -6.10 -9.55
C ILE A 182 6.46 -7.38 -9.43
N VAL A 183 6.73 -7.81 -8.20
CA VAL A 183 7.42 -9.07 -7.92
C VAL A 183 6.45 -10.10 -7.36
N PHE A 184 6.37 -11.27 -8.00
CA PHE A 184 5.68 -12.45 -7.50
C PHE A 184 6.66 -13.35 -6.75
N ILE A 185 6.28 -13.76 -5.53
CA ILE A 185 7.05 -14.68 -4.67
C ILE A 185 6.33 -16.02 -4.61
N ALA A 186 7.08 -17.12 -4.71
CA ALA A 186 6.55 -18.47 -4.55
C ALA A 186 6.40 -18.80 -3.05
N GLU A 187 5.17 -19.13 -2.61
CA GLU A 187 4.90 -19.56 -1.25
C GLU A 187 4.17 -20.89 -1.22
N GLY A 188 4.70 -21.84 -0.44
CA GLY A 188 4.14 -23.18 -0.37
C GLY A 188 4.40 -24.06 -1.61
N TYR A 189 5.33 -23.70 -2.47
CA TYR A 189 5.78 -24.51 -3.59
C TYR A 189 7.13 -25.15 -3.26
N THR A 190 7.19 -26.48 -3.29
CA THR A 190 8.45 -27.20 -3.18
C THR A 190 9.32 -27.01 -4.44
N ARG A 191 10.57 -27.42 -4.38
CA ARG A 191 11.49 -27.37 -5.54
C ARG A 191 10.91 -28.08 -6.77
N ASP A 192 10.22 -29.19 -6.57
CA ASP A 192 9.61 -29.98 -7.67
C ASP A 192 8.37 -29.28 -8.25
N GLU A 193 7.73 -28.38 -7.48
CA GLU A 193 6.55 -27.62 -7.88
C GLU A 193 6.88 -26.27 -8.55
N MET A 194 8.16 -25.91 -8.72
CA MET A 194 8.53 -24.66 -9.38
C MET A 194 8.01 -24.55 -10.83
N LYS A 195 7.77 -25.68 -11.50
CA LYS A 195 7.10 -25.68 -12.81
C LYS A 195 5.63 -25.24 -12.72
N LYS A 196 4.95 -25.59 -11.62
CA LYS A 196 3.59 -25.14 -11.32
C LYS A 196 3.60 -23.66 -11.01
N PHE A 197 4.47 -23.20 -10.11
CA PHE A 197 4.61 -21.77 -9.77
C PHE A 197 4.77 -20.89 -11.01
N ARG A 198 5.65 -21.27 -11.95
CA ARG A 198 5.84 -20.52 -13.21
C ARG A 198 4.53 -20.37 -14.01
N LYS A 199 3.72 -21.43 -14.08
CA LYS A 199 2.42 -21.37 -14.77
C LYS A 199 1.41 -20.49 -14.04
N ASP A 200 1.39 -20.59 -12.72
CA ASP A 200 0.50 -19.77 -11.89
C ASP A 200 0.88 -18.29 -11.98
N ALA A 201 2.17 -17.97 -11.91
CA ALA A 201 2.67 -16.61 -12.06
C ALA A 201 2.33 -16.02 -13.45
N ASP A 202 2.51 -16.78 -14.54
CA ASP A 202 2.12 -16.36 -15.90
C ASP A 202 0.62 -16.08 -15.97
N ARG A 203 -0.22 -16.96 -15.42
CA ARG A 203 -1.68 -16.84 -15.42
C ARG A 203 -2.14 -15.62 -14.60
N MET A 204 -1.60 -15.44 -13.41
CA MET A 204 -1.95 -14.33 -12.53
C MET A 204 -1.56 -12.97 -13.14
N ALA A 205 -0.36 -12.86 -13.72
CA ALA A 205 0.07 -11.65 -14.42
C ALA A 205 -0.82 -11.33 -15.64
N ALA A 206 -1.15 -12.36 -16.44
CA ALA A 206 -2.02 -12.20 -17.58
C ALA A 206 -3.43 -11.75 -17.18
N TYR A 207 -3.99 -12.30 -16.10
CA TYR A 207 -5.30 -11.91 -15.61
C TYR A 207 -5.27 -10.45 -15.08
N MET A 208 -4.31 -10.06 -14.27
CA MET A 208 -4.16 -8.69 -13.79
C MET A 208 -4.13 -7.71 -14.96
N LEU A 209 -3.30 -7.98 -15.99
CA LEU A 209 -3.19 -7.13 -17.18
C LEU A 209 -4.41 -7.18 -18.11
N SER A 210 -5.38 -8.04 -17.87
CA SER A 210 -6.67 -8.06 -18.59
C SER A 210 -7.73 -7.14 -17.97
N ILE A 211 -7.54 -6.69 -16.73
CA ILE A 211 -8.52 -5.89 -15.98
C ILE A 211 -8.19 -4.39 -16.08
N GLN A 212 -9.21 -3.56 -16.32
CA GLN A 212 -9.04 -2.10 -16.26
C GLN A 212 -8.81 -1.62 -14.82
N PRO A 213 -7.89 -0.66 -14.61
CA PRO A 213 -7.15 0.12 -15.61
C PRO A 213 -5.84 -0.52 -16.08
N TYR A 214 -5.38 -1.63 -15.52
CA TYR A 214 -4.07 -2.24 -15.83
C TYR A 214 -3.94 -2.60 -17.31
N SER A 215 -5.03 -3.04 -17.96
CA SER A 215 -5.04 -3.38 -19.38
C SER A 215 -4.77 -2.18 -20.32
N GLU A 216 -5.15 -0.99 -19.89
CA GLU A 216 -4.93 0.26 -20.63
C GLU A 216 -3.50 0.78 -20.45
N TYR A 217 -2.87 0.45 -19.33
CA TYR A 217 -1.51 0.87 -18.94
C TYR A 217 -0.51 -0.28 -18.95
N LYS A 218 -0.79 -1.39 -19.65
CA LYS A 218 0.04 -2.60 -19.63
C LYS A 218 1.52 -2.35 -19.93
N ASP A 219 1.83 -1.37 -20.79
CA ASP A 219 3.18 -1.01 -21.16
C ASP A 219 3.94 -0.23 -20.06
N ARG A 220 3.26 0.10 -18.96
CA ARG A 220 3.83 0.74 -17.77
C ARG A 220 4.29 -0.25 -16.71
N PHE A 221 4.06 -1.55 -16.90
CA PHE A 221 4.36 -2.58 -15.91
C PHE A 221 5.51 -3.48 -16.33
N ASN A 222 6.38 -3.82 -15.37
CA ASN A 222 7.23 -4.99 -15.42
C ASN A 222 6.70 -6.01 -14.38
N PHE A 223 6.82 -7.30 -14.70
CA PHE A 223 6.49 -8.38 -13.78
C PHE A 223 7.66 -9.33 -13.65
N TYR A 224 7.99 -9.69 -12.42
CA TYR A 224 9.04 -10.64 -12.08
C TYR A 224 8.44 -11.78 -11.27
N ALA A 225 9.01 -12.98 -11.42
CA ALA A 225 8.68 -14.14 -10.59
C ALA A 225 9.97 -14.67 -9.96
N VAL A 226 10.01 -14.67 -8.61
CA VAL A 226 11.13 -15.17 -7.83
C VAL A 226 10.80 -16.58 -7.34
N GLU A 227 11.59 -17.56 -7.80
CA GLU A 227 11.44 -18.98 -7.49
C GLU A 227 12.04 -19.29 -6.12
N SER A 228 11.30 -19.03 -5.02
CA SER A 228 11.68 -19.31 -3.63
C SER A 228 11.06 -20.64 -3.19
N PRO A 229 11.79 -21.78 -3.28
CA PRO A 229 11.20 -23.07 -2.96
C PRO A 229 11.02 -23.25 -1.46
N SER A 230 9.83 -23.62 -1.05
CA SER A 230 9.47 -24.04 0.30
C SER A 230 9.97 -25.45 0.60
N VAL A 231 10.14 -25.77 1.88
CA VAL A 231 10.44 -27.13 2.34
C VAL A 231 9.22 -28.02 2.18
N SER A 232 8.04 -27.49 2.54
CA SER A 232 6.75 -28.18 2.44
C SER A 232 5.87 -27.55 1.36
N SER A 233 4.98 -28.36 0.78
CA SER A 233 3.92 -27.88 -0.11
C SER A 233 2.71 -27.38 0.68
N GLY A 234 2.03 -26.35 0.16
CA GLY A 234 0.79 -25.81 0.74
C GLY A 234 1.03 -24.65 1.71
N VAL A 235 0.01 -24.29 2.45
CA VAL A 235 -0.06 -23.15 3.36
C VAL A 235 -0.62 -23.59 4.70
N GLU A 236 -0.21 -22.94 5.79
CA GLU A 236 -0.75 -23.25 7.12
C GLU A 236 -2.25 -23.00 7.22
N VAL A 237 -2.96 -23.93 7.85
CA VAL A 237 -4.38 -23.84 8.18
C VAL A 237 -4.57 -24.26 9.65
N PRO A 238 -4.28 -23.37 10.61
CA PRO A 238 -4.30 -23.69 12.04
C PRO A 238 -5.63 -24.25 12.50
N GLY A 239 -6.75 -23.74 12.02
CA GLY A 239 -8.09 -24.23 12.37
C GLY A 239 -8.37 -25.69 11.96
N SER A 240 -7.58 -26.27 11.05
CA SER A 240 -7.62 -27.70 10.69
C SER A 240 -6.40 -28.49 11.21
N GLY A 241 -5.54 -27.85 12.01
CA GLY A 241 -4.33 -28.48 12.54
C GLY A 241 -3.24 -28.74 11.47
N THR A 242 -3.27 -28.02 10.36
CA THR A 242 -2.26 -28.12 9.29
C THR A 242 -1.16 -27.09 9.54
N TYR A 243 0.06 -27.58 9.74
CA TYR A 243 1.27 -26.76 9.90
C TYR A 243 2.33 -27.23 8.91
N VAL A 244 2.92 -26.28 8.19
CA VAL A 244 3.89 -26.52 7.12
C VAL A 244 5.07 -25.56 7.24
N ASN A 245 6.23 -25.95 6.73
CA ASN A 245 7.42 -25.10 6.70
C ASN A 245 7.57 -24.54 5.27
N THR A 246 7.27 -23.29 5.10
CA THR A 246 7.25 -22.64 3.80
C THR A 246 8.18 -21.42 3.75
N SER A 247 8.33 -20.80 2.60
CA SER A 247 9.34 -19.74 2.37
C SER A 247 9.08 -18.47 3.17
N VAL A 248 7.80 -18.14 3.43
CA VAL A 248 7.40 -16.98 4.24
C VAL A 248 6.31 -17.31 5.27
N ASN A 249 6.06 -18.61 5.50
CA ASN A 249 5.14 -19.13 6.53
C ASN A 249 3.75 -18.46 6.50
N SER A 250 3.17 -18.33 5.29
CA SER A 250 1.80 -17.84 5.15
C SER A 250 0.81 -18.72 5.90
N SER A 251 -0.13 -18.07 6.61
CA SER A 251 -1.09 -18.76 7.46
C SER A 251 -2.48 -18.16 7.33
N PHE A 252 -3.47 -19.02 7.24
CA PHE A 252 -4.89 -18.67 7.39
C PHE A 252 -5.24 -18.40 8.85
N TYR A 253 -6.47 -18.02 9.12
CA TYR A 253 -7.02 -17.73 10.44
C TYR A 253 -6.43 -16.50 11.14
N THR A 254 -5.85 -15.56 10.39
CA THR A 254 -5.47 -14.26 10.96
C THR A 254 -6.68 -13.61 11.65
N PHE A 255 -6.53 -13.26 12.93
CA PHE A 255 -7.57 -12.72 13.81
C PHE A 255 -8.84 -13.60 13.91
N ASP A 256 -8.68 -14.93 13.89
CA ASP A 256 -9.76 -15.93 13.89
C ASP A 256 -10.68 -15.89 12.66
N MET A 257 -10.30 -15.16 11.60
CA MET A 257 -11.02 -15.16 10.33
C MET A 257 -10.45 -16.24 9.40
N ASP A 258 -11.26 -17.25 9.11
CA ASP A 258 -10.84 -18.48 8.40
C ASP A 258 -10.25 -18.27 7.01
N ARG A 259 -10.65 -17.19 6.32
CA ARG A 259 -10.20 -16.82 4.98
C ARG A 259 -9.09 -15.77 4.96
N TYR A 260 -8.79 -15.15 6.11
CA TYR A 260 -7.78 -14.09 6.17
C TYR A 260 -6.40 -14.71 6.19
N LEU A 261 -5.69 -14.51 5.10
CA LEU A 261 -4.37 -15.08 4.84
C LEU A 261 -3.32 -13.99 4.98
N THR A 262 -2.31 -14.19 5.84
CA THR A 262 -1.19 -13.27 6.05
C THR A 262 0.10 -14.02 6.28
N THR A 263 1.24 -13.32 6.20
CA THR A 263 2.55 -13.89 6.58
C THR A 263 3.12 -13.16 7.80
N PRO A 264 3.68 -13.91 8.79
CA PRO A 264 4.45 -13.33 9.89
C PRO A 264 5.88 -12.96 9.47
N ASP A 265 6.43 -13.58 8.40
CA ASP A 265 7.84 -13.50 8.03
C ASP A 265 8.07 -12.45 6.95
N THR A 266 7.71 -11.21 7.27
CA THR A 266 7.83 -10.10 6.33
C THR A 266 9.28 -9.80 5.95
N TRP A 267 10.25 -10.02 6.83
CA TRP A 267 11.67 -9.79 6.52
C TRP A 267 12.19 -10.79 5.48
N ASP A 268 11.82 -12.09 5.60
CA ASP A 268 12.15 -13.10 4.61
C ASP A 268 11.48 -12.81 3.27
N MET A 269 10.23 -12.32 3.31
CA MET A 269 9.52 -11.87 2.11
C MET A 269 10.30 -10.76 1.37
N TYR A 270 10.81 -9.76 2.08
CA TYR A 270 11.63 -8.70 1.49
C TYR A 270 12.98 -9.23 1.01
N ASP A 271 13.63 -10.17 1.72
CA ASP A 271 14.88 -10.80 1.29
C ASP A 271 14.69 -11.56 -0.04
N ILE A 272 13.56 -12.22 -0.21
CA ILE A 272 13.21 -12.88 -1.48
C ILE A 272 12.91 -11.83 -2.56
N ALA A 273 12.11 -10.81 -2.26
CA ALA A 273 11.74 -9.76 -3.22
C ALA A 273 12.94 -9.00 -3.77
N ALA A 274 13.99 -8.79 -2.95
CA ALA A 274 15.22 -8.08 -3.33
C ALA A 274 16.01 -8.73 -4.49
N ASN A 275 15.60 -9.92 -4.97
CA ASN A 275 16.12 -10.55 -6.20
C ASN A 275 15.60 -9.88 -7.50
N ALA A 276 14.69 -8.93 -7.40
CA ALA A 276 14.18 -8.10 -8.49
C ALA A 276 14.02 -6.64 -8.03
N PRO A 277 13.98 -5.65 -8.91
CA PRO A 277 13.40 -4.35 -8.56
C PRO A 277 11.90 -4.53 -8.26
N TYR A 278 11.37 -3.76 -7.29
CA TYR A 278 9.96 -3.85 -6.91
C TYR A 278 9.39 -2.53 -6.39
N ASP A 279 8.15 -2.23 -6.83
CA ASP A 279 7.24 -1.27 -6.21
C ASP A 279 6.18 -1.98 -5.37
N ALA A 280 5.78 -3.17 -5.82
CA ALA A 280 4.77 -3.99 -5.17
C ALA A 280 5.20 -5.44 -5.06
N ILE A 281 4.95 -6.04 -3.89
CA ILE A 281 5.20 -7.46 -3.60
C ILE A 281 3.88 -8.21 -3.57
N VAL A 282 3.82 -9.32 -4.29
CA VAL A 282 2.67 -10.22 -4.34
C VAL A 282 3.13 -11.63 -3.98
N VAL A 283 2.59 -12.19 -2.92
CA VAL A 283 2.85 -13.58 -2.52
C VAL A 283 1.80 -14.48 -3.16
N LEU A 284 2.23 -15.46 -3.95
CA LEU A 284 1.38 -16.45 -4.57
C LEU A 284 1.40 -17.74 -3.75
N ASP A 285 0.29 -18.01 -3.08
CA ASP A 285 0.13 -19.11 -2.13
C ASP A 285 -0.38 -20.38 -2.80
N ASN A 286 0.37 -21.47 -2.72
CA ASN A 286 0.04 -22.78 -3.31
C ASN A 286 -1.09 -23.46 -2.52
N SER A 287 -2.32 -23.00 -2.69
CA SER A 287 -3.48 -23.52 -1.98
C SER A 287 -4.76 -23.45 -2.82
N THR A 288 -5.66 -24.42 -2.62
CA THR A 288 -7.01 -24.47 -3.18
C THR A 288 -8.03 -23.71 -2.33
N ARG A 289 -7.65 -23.33 -1.09
CA ARG A 289 -8.53 -22.65 -0.16
C ARG A 289 -8.77 -21.21 -0.63
N TYR A 290 -9.99 -20.71 -0.44
CA TYR A 290 -10.30 -19.29 -0.67
C TYR A 290 -9.63 -18.41 0.39
N GLY A 291 -8.89 -17.38 -0.03
CA GLY A 291 -8.30 -16.39 0.87
C GLY A 291 -7.27 -15.49 0.21
N GLY A 292 -7.03 -14.39 0.89
CA GLY A 292 -6.07 -13.37 0.52
C GLY A 292 -5.93 -12.35 1.64
N GLY A 293 -5.11 -11.33 1.41
CA GLY A 293 -4.89 -10.17 2.27
C GLY A 293 -4.01 -9.14 1.56
N GLY A 294 -4.24 -7.84 1.80
CA GLY A 294 -3.50 -6.77 1.14
C GLY A 294 -3.30 -5.54 2.03
N PHE A 295 -2.07 -5.03 2.11
CA PHE A 295 -1.67 -3.90 2.93
C PHE A 295 -1.03 -2.81 2.09
N TYR A 296 -1.55 -1.61 2.15
CA TYR A 296 -1.11 -0.49 1.32
C TYR A 296 0.39 -0.24 1.43
N ASN A 297 1.06 -0.19 0.26
CA ASN A 297 2.51 0.00 0.13
C ASN A 297 3.37 -0.99 0.95
N HIS A 298 2.84 -2.18 1.21
CA HIS A 298 3.56 -3.24 1.91
C HIS A 298 3.57 -4.51 1.04
N TYR A 299 2.52 -5.32 1.07
CA TYR A 299 2.37 -6.48 0.21
C TYR A 299 0.89 -6.86 0.04
N CYS A 300 0.61 -7.73 -0.93
CA CYS A 300 -0.60 -8.53 -0.93
C CYS A 300 -0.30 -10.00 -1.21
N GLN A 301 -1.26 -10.85 -0.89
CA GLN A 301 -1.16 -12.28 -1.16
C GLN A 301 -2.51 -12.87 -1.54
N SER A 302 -2.48 -13.93 -2.30
CA SER A 302 -3.67 -14.69 -2.72
C SER A 302 -3.32 -16.12 -3.03
N THR A 303 -4.23 -17.02 -2.70
CA THR A 303 -4.12 -18.42 -3.14
C THR A 303 -4.26 -18.53 -4.65
N VAL A 304 -3.73 -19.59 -5.25
CA VAL A 304 -3.66 -19.71 -6.71
C VAL A 304 -4.62 -20.72 -7.31
N ASP A 305 -5.09 -21.70 -6.56
CA ASP A 305 -5.86 -22.84 -7.10
C ASP A 305 -7.35 -22.80 -6.74
N ASN A 306 -7.84 -21.74 -6.07
CA ASN A 306 -9.26 -21.53 -5.89
C ASN A 306 -9.87 -20.94 -7.17
N LYS A 307 -11.11 -21.29 -7.46
CA LYS A 307 -11.84 -20.76 -8.65
C LYS A 307 -11.96 -19.22 -8.68
N LEU A 308 -11.78 -18.55 -7.55
CA LEU A 308 -11.83 -17.09 -7.41
C LEU A 308 -10.44 -16.46 -7.23
N SER A 309 -9.36 -17.23 -7.27
CA SER A 309 -8.00 -16.76 -6.96
C SER A 309 -7.58 -15.51 -7.74
N GLU A 310 -7.84 -15.48 -9.04
CA GLU A 310 -7.51 -14.33 -9.90
C GLU A 310 -8.31 -13.08 -9.51
N ILE A 311 -9.58 -13.28 -9.16
CA ILE A 311 -10.50 -12.23 -8.70
C ILE A 311 -10.03 -11.67 -7.35
N VAL A 312 -9.67 -12.56 -6.41
CA VAL A 312 -9.14 -12.20 -5.09
C VAL A 312 -7.82 -11.47 -5.24
N LEU A 313 -6.89 -11.96 -6.07
CA LEU A 313 -5.62 -11.28 -6.29
C LEU A 313 -5.81 -9.83 -6.73
N VAL A 314 -6.70 -9.57 -7.69
CA VAL A 314 -6.99 -8.20 -8.15
C VAL A 314 -7.61 -7.36 -7.05
N HIS A 315 -8.48 -7.94 -6.20
CA HIS A 315 -9.06 -7.25 -5.04
C HIS A 315 -7.96 -6.86 -4.04
N GLU A 316 -7.12 -7.82 -3.60
CA GLU A 316 -6.04 -7.58 -2.64
C GLU A 316 -4.97 -6.61 -3.18
N PHE A 317 -4.71 -6.66 -4.48
CA PHE A 317 -3.85 -5.68 -5.14
C PHE A 317 -4.48 -4.28 -5.18
N GLY A 318 -5.80 -4.18 -5.20
CA GLY A 318 -6.52 -2.92 -5.01
C GLY A 318 -6.20 -2.26 -3.67
N HIS A 319 -6.12 -3.05 -2.58
CA HIS A 319 -5.66 -2.57 -1.28
C HIS A 319 -4.19 -2.20 -1.29
N SER A 320 -3.32 -3.13 -1.65
CA SER A 320 -1.88 -2.98 -1.45
C SER A 320 -1.24 -1.95 -2.39
N PHE A 321 -1.69 -1.87 -3.63
CA PHE A 321 -1.17 -0.95 -4.64
C PHE A 321 -1.95 0.36 -4.69
N GLY A 322 -3.29 0.27 -4.67
CA GLY A 322 -4.17 1.42 -4.87
C GLY A 322 -4.58 2.15 -3.60
N GLY A 323 -4.34 1.57 -2.43
CA GLY A 323 -4.85 2.11 -1.16
C GLY A 323 -6.39 2.14 -1.10
N LEU A 324 -7.05 1.24 -1.82
CA LEU A 324 -8.50 1.16 -1.85
C LEU A 324 -9.02 0.49 -0.58
N ALA A 325 -10.11 1.01 -0.02
CA ALA A 325 -10.84 0.37 1.06
C ALA A 325 -11.80 -0.69 0.52
N ASP A 326 -12.21 -1.63 1.35
CA ASP A 326 -13.37 -2.46 1.12
C ASP A 326 -14.65 -1.61 1.04
N GLU A 327 -15.49 -1.86 0.04
CA GLU A 327 -16.76 -1.16 -0.13
C GLU A 327 -17.95 -1.96 0.44
N TYR A 328 -17.72 -3.17 0.96
CA TYR A 328 -18.76 -3.95 1.64
C TYR A 328 -18.91 -3.53 3.11
N TYR A 329 -20.09 -3.83 3.69
CA TYR A 329 -20.46 -3.44 5.05
C TYR A 329 -21.27 -4.51 5.80
N THR A 330 -21.43 -5.68 5.19
CA THR A 330 -22.25 -6.80 5.72
C THR A 330 -21.42 -8.01 6.13
N SER A 331 -20.08 -7.93 6.05
CA SER A 331 -19.22 -9.04 6.44
C SER A 331 -19.03 -9.12 7.96
N GLU A 332 -18.73 -10.33 8.43
CA GLU A 332 -18.22 -10.54 9.77
C GLU A 332 -16.85 -9.88 9.89
N VAL A 333 -16.77 -8.77 10.59
CA VAL A 333 -15.53 -8.08 10.92
C VAL A 333 -15.28 -8.15 12.42
N THR A 334 -14.02 -8.37 12.77
CA THR A 334 -13.59 -8.56 14.16
C THR A 334 -13.48 -7.25 14.94
N TYR A 335 -13.56 -6.11 14.27
CA TYR A 335 -13.39 -4.78 14.90
C TYR A 335 -14.58 -3.89 14.63
N SER A 336 -15.12 -3.30 15.71
CA SER A 336 -16.00 -2.16 15.68
C SER A 336 -15.20 -0.86 15.69
N ASP A 337 -15.78 0.22 15.16
CA ASP A 337 -15.18 1.56 15.19
C ASP A 337 -13.86 1.71 14.42
N PHE A 338 -13.72 0.98 13.29
CA PHE A 338 -12.54 1.07 12.44
C PHE A 338 -12.35 2.49 11.87
N TYR A 339 -13.43 3.14 11.44
CA TYR A 339 -13.42 4.52 10.96
C TYR A 339 -14.02 5.49 11.95
N ASN A 340 -13.34 6.62 12.19
CA ASN A 340 -13.90 7.75 12.90
C ASN A 340 -14.79 8.57 11.96
N LEU A 341 -16.10 8.56 12.17
CA LEU A 341 -17.08 9.26 11.34
C LEU A 341 -16.95 10.79 11.34
N ARG A 342 -16.05 11.35 12.16
CA ARG A 342 -15.75 12.80 12.19
C ARG A 342 -14.47 13.15 11.44
N VAL A 343 -13.80 12.16 10.85
CA VAL A 343 -12.56 12.31 10.09
C VAL A 343 -12.79 11.75 8.70
N GLU A 344 -12.33 12.45 7.67
CA GLU A 344 -12.36 11.92 6.31
C GLU A 344 -11.34 10.79 6.17
N PRO A 345 -11.74 9.57 5.74
CA PRO A 345 -10.81 8.48 5.48
C PRO A 345 -9.76 8.87 4.44
N TRP A 346 -8.56 8.35 4.57
CA TRP A 346 -7.51 8.59 3.56
C TRP A 346 -7.77 7.81 2.26
N GLU A 347 -8.43 6.67 2.32
CA GLU A 347 -8.73 5.82 1.16
C GLU A 347 -9.60 6.56 0.14
N PRO A 348 -9.25 6.49 -1.16
CA PRO A 348 -9.90 7.33 -2.18
C PRO A 348 -11.34 6.93 -2.51
N ASN A 349 -11.74 5.69 -2.24
CA ASN A 349 -13.02 5.12 -2.65
C ASN A 349 -14.08 5.01 -1.52
N ILE A 350 -13.81 5.59 -0.36
CA ILE A 350 -14.80 5.76 0.71
C ILE A 350 -14.78 7.18 1.26
N THR A 351 -15.88 7.61 1.85
CA THR A 351 -16.00 8.95 2.48
C THR A 351 -16.92 8.90 3.70
N THR A 352 -16.62 9.69 4.71
CA THR A 352 -17.51 10.02 5.83
C THR A 352 -18.32 11.29 5.55
N ASN A 353 -18.19 11.88 4.37
CA ASN A 353 -18.79 13.15 3.99
C ASN A 353 -18.28 14.37 4.81
N VAL A 354 -17.15 14.22 5.51
CA VAL A 354 -16.51 15.31 6.25
C VAL A 354 -15.81 16.28 5.30
N ASP A 355 -15.12 15.75 4.28
CA ASP A 355 -14.46 16.53 3.24
C ASP A 355 -14.64 15.85 1.86
N PHE A 356 -15.90 15.62 1.48
CA PHE A 356 -16.24 14.91 0.25
C PHE A 356 -15.73 15.61 -1.02
N GLY A 357 -15.54 16.91 -0.97
CA GLY A 357 -14.98 17.68 -2.10
C GLY A 357 -13.60 17.22 -2.56
N ARG A 358 -12.81 16.58 -1.68
CA ARG A 358 -11.49 15.99 -1.98
C ARG A 358 -11.56 14.57 -2.56
N LYS A 359 -12.76 13.97 -2.60
CA LYS A 359 -13.01 12.60 -3.08
C LYS A 359 -13.51 12.63 -4.53
N TRP A 360 -14.53 11.88 -4.83
CA TRP A 360 -15.10 11.75 -6.19
C TRP A 360 -16.33 12.59 -6.45
N GLN A 361 -16.56 13.67 -5.69
CA GLN A 361 -17.73 14.54 -5.88
C GLN A 361 -17.85 15.07 -7.31
N ASN A 362 -16.72 15.40 -7.94
CA ASN A 362 -16.64 15.88 -9.31
C ASN A 362 -16.99 14.82 -10.38
N MET A 363 -17.04 13.54 -10.01
CA MET A 363 -17.40 12.43 -10.91
C MET A 363 -18.91 12.12 -10.86
N ILE A 364 -19.66 12.71 -9.94
CA ILE A 364 -21.10 12.48 -9.82
C ILE A 364 -21.83 13.24 -10.91
N PRO A 365 -22.63 12.56 -11.77
CA PRO A 365 -23.41 13.24 -12.81
C PRO A 365 -24.39 14.27 -12.23
N HIS A 366 -24.52 15.39 -12.91
CA HIS A 366 -25.46 16.45 -12.52
C HIS A 366 -26.90 15.89 -12.37
N GLY A 367 -27.56 16.24 -11.27
CA GLY A 367 -28.91 15.76 -10.94
C GLY A 367 -28.97 14.43 -10.16
N THR A 368 -27.82 13.78 -9.93
CA THR A 368 -27.77 12.61 -9.04
C THR A 368 -27.89 13.07 -7.58
N PRO A 369 -28.82 12.53 -6.78
CA PRO A 369 -28.95 12.88 -5.36
C PRO A 369 -27.69 12.49 -4.58
N VAL A 370 -27.34 13.32 -3.59
CA VAL A 370 -26.22 13.06 -2.67
C VAL A 370 -26.71 13.26 -1.23
N PRO A 371 -26.81 12.20 -0.39
CA PRO A 371 -26.53 10.78 -0.69
C PRO A 371 -27.44 10.19 -1.77
N THR A 372 -26.91 9.18 -2.49
CA THR A 372 -27.61 8.51 -3.60
C THR A 372 -28.40 7.31 -3.10
N PRO A 373 -29.73 7.20 -3.36
CA PRO A 373 -30.50 6.04 -2.96
C PRO A 373 -30.09 4.78 -3.73
N ARG A 374 -30.19 3.60 -3.09
CA ARG A 374 -29.90 2.31 -3.73
C ARG A 374 -31.09 1.84 -4.56
N GLU A 375 -31.40 2.55 -5.63
CA GLU A 375 -32.47 2.26 -6.56
C GLU A 375 -31.91 1.75 -7.90
N PRO A 376 -32.66 0.90 -8.66
CA PRO A 376 -32.16 0.31 -9.91
C PRO A 376 -31.63 1.31 -10.93
N GLN A 377 -32.20 2.50 -11.00
CA GLN A 377 -31.78 3.56 -11.91
C GLN A 377 -30.37 4.11 -11.66
N TYR A 378 -29.85 3.94 -10.45
CA TYR A 378 -28.51 4.38 -10.06
C TYR A 378 -27.46 3.27 -10.06
N ARG A 379 -27.81 2.05 -10.54
CA ARG A 379 -26.93 0.88 -10.47
C ARG A 379 -25.57 1.12 -11.15
N GLU A 380 -25.58 1.76 -12.31
CA GLU A 380 -24.37 2.04 -13.12
C GLU A 380 -23.91 3.51 -13.01
N VAL A 381 -24.40 4.24 -12.01
CA VAL A 381 -24.11 5.66 -11.83
C VAL A 381 -23.13 5.85 -10.67
N VAL A 382 -22.10 6.66 -10.88
CA VAL A 382 -21.27 7.15 -9.77
C VAL A 382 -22.11 8.04 -8.88
N GLY A 383 -22.17 7.72 -7.60
CA GLY A 383 -22.96 8.43 -6.60
C GLY A 383 -22.27 8.47 -5.24
N MET A 384 -23.05 8.64 -4.18
CA MET A 384 -22.60 8.54 -2.80
C MET A 384 -23.57 7.60 -2.06
N PHE A 385 -23.27 6.30 -2.08
CA PHE A 385 -24.14 5.25 -1.54
C PHE A 385 -23.77 4.91 -0.11
N GLU A 386 -24.70 5.02 0.82
CA GLU A 386 -24.43 4.69 2.22
C GLU A 386 -24.04 3.22 2.39
N GLY A 387 -22.98 2.98 3.15
CA GLY A 387 -22.35 1.69 3.43
C GLY A 387 -21.03 1.49 2.68
N GLY A 388 -19.97 1.17 3.43
CA GLY A 388 -18.60 0.91 2.98
C GLY A 388 -17.66 0.82 4.16
N GLY A 389 -16.42 0.34 3.97
CA GLY A 389 -15.43 0.24 5.03
C GLY A 389 -15.93 -0.56 6.23
N TYR A 390 -16.67 -1.65 6.02
CA TYR A 390 -17.31 -2.48 7.05
C TYR A 390 -18.42 -1.78 7.86
N VAL A 391 -18.73 -0.51 7.56
CA VAL A 391 -19.68 0.31 8.31
C VAL A 391 -20.96 0.54 7.50
N GLY A 392 -22.11 0.17 8.07
CA GLY A 392 -23.40 0.27 7.38
C GLY A 392 -23.98 1.68 7.31
N LYS A 393 -23.56 2.61 8.19
CA LYS A 393 -24.07 3.99 8.25
C LYS A 393 -22.95 4.99 8.51
N GLY A 394 -23.04 6.15 7.83
CA GLY A 394 -22.11 7.26 8.01
C GLY A 394 -20.80 7.12 7.21
N VAL A 395 -20.57 5.99 6.56
CA VAL A 395 -19.52 5.79 5.53
C VAL A 395 -20.22 5.51 4.21
N TYR A 396 -19.68 6.03 3.12
CA TYR A 396 -20.27 5.94 1.80
C TYR A 396 -19.27 5.41 0.78
N SER A 397 -19.77 4.66 -0.20
CA SER A 397 -19.03 4.11 -1.33
C SER A 397 -19.54 4.68 -2.66
N PRO A 398 -18.73 4.67 -3.75
CA PRO A 398 -19.05 5.41 -4.98
C PRO A 398 -20.07 4.73 -5.89
N MET A 399 -20.21 3.39 -5.79
CA MET A 399 -21.13 2.64 -6.64
C MET A 399 -21.83 1.51 -5.89
N MET A 400 -22.92 1.01 -6.48
CA MET A 400 -23.67 -0.10 -5.91
C MET A 400 -22.90 -1.41 -5.97
N ASP A 401 -22.00 -1.57 -6.97
CA ASP A 401 -21.12 -2.72 -7.13
C ASP A 401 -19.74 -2.31 -7.65
N CYS A 402 -18.69 -3.02 -7.20
CA CYS A 402 -17.29 -2.79 -7.52
C CYS A 402 -16.46 -4.01 -7.16
N ARG A 403 -15.27 -4.19 -7.77
CA ARG A 403 -14.30 -5.21 -7.35
C ARG A 403 -13.97 -5.12 -5.85
N MET A 404 -13.92 -3.94 -5.27
CA MET A 404 -13.70 -3.73 -3.84
C MET A 404 -14.93 -4.03 -2.98
N LYS A 405 -16.02 -4.49 -3.57
CA LYS A 405 -17.28 -4.82 -2.89
C LYS A 405 -17.69 -6.26 -3.04
N SER A 406 -17.57 -6.83 -4.23
CA SER A 406 -18.02 -8.20 -4.50
C SER A 406 -17.14 -8.92 -5.52
N ASN A 407 -17.15 -10.25 -5.43
CA ASN A 407 -16.48 -11.12 -6.40
C ASN A 407 -17.24 -11.18 -7.74
N GLU A 408 -18.53 -10.85 -7.77
CA GLU A 408 -19.36 -10.85 -8.97
C GLU A 408 -19.14 -9.62 -9.85
N ALA A 409 -18.58 -8.54 -9.29
CA ALA A 409 -18.28 -7.32 -10.03
C ALA A 409 -17.34 -7.61 -11.21
N LYS A 410 -17.61 -7.02 -12.36
CA LYS A 410 -16.79 -7.20 -13.58
C LYS A 410 -15.39 -6.58 -13.48
N GLY A 411 -15.18 -5.64 -12.54
CA GLY A 411 -13.94 -4.93 -12.34
C GLY A 411 -14.10 -3.79 -11.34
N TYR A 412 -13.12 -2.92 -11.30
CA TYR A 412 -13.17 -1.72 -10.46
C TYR A 412 -14.16 -0.69 -10.99
N CYS A 413 -14.83 0.02 -10.09
CA CYS A 413 -15.68 1.15 -10.44
C CYS A 413 -14.83 2.34 -10.98
N PRO A 414 -15.45 3.37 -11.60
CA PRO A 414 -14.72 4.51 -12.14
C PRO A 414 -13.82 5.23 -11.12
N VAL A 415 -14.28 5.37 -9.88
CA VAL A 415 -13.52 6.02 -8.79
C VAL A 415 -12.28 5.21 -8.41
N CYS A 416 -12.44 3.90 -8.23
CA CYS A 416 -11.31 3.01 -7.95
C CYS A 416 -10.31 2.97 -9.12
N ARG A 417 -10.80 2.98 -10.36
CA ARG A 417 -9.93 3.06 -11.56
C ARG A 417 -9.13 4.35 -11.59
N GLU A 418 -9.75 5.51 -11.31
CA GLU A 418 -9.04 6.78 -11.27
C GLU A 418 -7.93 6.78 -10.21
N ALA A 419 -8.19 6.25 -9.01
CA ALA A 419 -7.17 6.11 -7.97
C ALA A 419 -5.99 5.23 -8.42
N LEU A 420 -6.29 4.09 -9.04
CA LEU A 420 -5.26 3.19 -9.59
C LEU A 420 -4.46 3.84 -10.73
N ILE A 421 -5.10 4.61 -11.61
CA ILE A 421 -4.42 5.35 -12.69
C ILE A 421 -3.44 6.36 -12.11
N LYS A 422 -3.87 7.16 -11.13
CA LYS A 422 -2.99 8.12 -10.42
C LYS A 422 -1.77 7.42 -9.82
N ARG A 423 -1.98 6.23 -9.25
CA ARG A 423 -0.88 5.44 -8.67
C ARG A 423 0.09 4.91 -9.74
N ILE A 424 -0.43 4.39 -10.85
CA ILE A 424 0.39 3.95 -12.00
C ILE A 424 1.24 5.11 -12.52
N GLN A 425 0.64 6.28 -12.74
CA GLN A 425 1.34 7.46 -13.22
C GLN A 425 2.41 7.92 -12.23
N TYR A 426 2.08 8.01 -10.94
CA TYR A 426 3.02 8.39 -9.88
C TYR A 426 4.29 7.52 -9.87
N LEU A 427 4.16 6.21 -10.10
CA LEU A 427 5.28 5.27 -10.08
C LEU A 427 6.02 5.16 -11.41
N SER A 428 5.40 5.52 -12.54
CA SER A 428 5.95 5.27 -13.88
C SER A 428 6.23 6.53 -14.73
N GLU A 429 6.21 7.70 -14.12
CA GLU A 429 6.54 8.99 -14.76
C GLU A 429 7.86 9.57 -14.31
#